data_5ee1d0b62b96d97ade2c0b462e4f2707
#
_entry.id   5ee1d0b62b96d97ade2c0b462e4f2707
#
_cell.length_a   1.000
_cell.length_b   1.000
_cell.length_c   1.000
_cell.angle_alpha   90.00
_cell.angle_beta   90.00
_cell.angle_gamma   90.00
#
_symmetry.space_group_name_H-M   'P 1'
#
loop_
_entity.id
_entity.type
_entity.pdbx_description
1 polymer ?
#
loop_
_entity_poly.entity_id
_entity_poly.type
_entity_poly.pdbx_seq_one_letter_code
_entity_poly.pdbx_strand_id
1 'polypeptide(L)'
;SRGLGDVYKRQELKELCSMSVVVDALGKQCPIPVVMAKKALAELQTPDTLEILVDNEAAVQNLSKLAASCQLPVRAEKTGEKRFSVTMEVSAPVRPAEETVCAPDARGDLVVAVGSNCMGNGKEALGKTLMKGFLYAVSQLPTLPKTMLFYNSGAYLTCAGSDSLEDLKFMEAQGVEIRTCGTCLDFYKLKETLAVGSITNMYAIAETLAAAGKVIKP
;
A
#
# COMPACT_ATOMS: atom_id res chain seq x y z
N SER A 1 -24.95 2.71 52.80
CA SER A 1 -25.17 2.19 51.47
C SER A 1 -24.96 3.27 50.41
N ARG A 2 -23.71 3.58 50.14
CA ARG A 2 -23.27 4.40 49.01
C ARG A 2 -22.33 3.54 48.18
N GLY A 3 -22.70 3.14 46.99
CA GLY A 3 -21.73 2.42 46.16
C GLY A 3 -22.23 1.61 44.97
N LEU A 4 -23.55 1.47 44.75
CA LEU A 4 -24.07 0.70 43.60
C LEU A 4 -24.61 1.59 42.45
N GLY A 5 -24.83 2.88 42.68
CA GLY A 5 -25.33 3.81 41.66
C GLY A 5 -24.26 4.34 40.72
N ASP A 6 -22.98 4.39 41.15
CA ASP A 6 -21.92 4.97 40.37
C ASP A 6 -21.31 4.00 39.35
N VAL A 7 -21.46 2.70 39.54
CA VAL A 7 -20.94 1.69 38.59
C VAL A 7 -21.87 1.58 37.39
N TYR A 8 -23.19 1.65 37.58
CA TYR A 8 -24.15 1.61 36.47
C TYR A 8 -24.14 2.89 35.63
N LYS A 9 -23.96 4.05 36.23
CA LYS A 9 -23.81 5.32 35.50
C LYS A 9 -22.51 5.40 34.68
N ARG A 10 -21.43 4.73 35.11
CA ARG A 10 -20.18 4.67 34.35
C ARG A 10 -20.23 3.72 33.17
N GLN A 11 -21.09 2.70 33.24
CA GLN A 11 -21.28 1.76 32.14
C GLN A 11 -22.20 2.34 31.07
N GLU A 12 -23.29 3.03 31.42
CA GLU A 12 -24.17 3.72 30.48
C GLU A 12 -23.49 4.92 29.78
N LEU A 13 -22.53 5.60 30.44
CA LEU A 13 -21.76 6.69 29.82
C LEU A 13 -20.70 6.21 28.85
N LYS A 14 -20.33 4.92 28.86
CA LYS A 14 -19.41 4.34 27.88
C LYS A 14 -20.10 3.87 26.60
N GLU A 15 -21.40 3.63 26.62
CA GLU A 15 -22.18 3.24 25.44
C GLU A 15 -22.76 4.44 24.66
N LEU A 16 -22.63 5.67 25.19
CA LEU A 16 -23.35 6.82 24.62
C LEU A 16 -22.50 7.71 23.69
N CYS A 17 -21.29 7.32 23.30
CA CYS A 17 -20.50 8.16 22.39
C CYS A 17 -19.49 7.40 21.53
N SER A 18 -19.90 6.29 20.94
CA SER A 18 -19.18 5.70 19.80
C SER A 18 -20.03 5.91 18.55
N MET A 19 -19.87 7.06 17.93
CA MET A 19 -20.43 7.29 16.59
C MET A 19 -19.49 6.59 15.61
N SER A 20 -19.82 5.38 15.16
CA SER A 20 -19.07 4.71 14.11
C SER A 20 -19.39 5.33 12.76
N VAL A 21 -18.35 5.79 12.07
CA VAL A 21 -18.48 6.25 10.68
C VAL A 21 -18.36 5.04 9.75
N VAL A 22 -19.43 4.76 9.00
CA VAL A 22 -19.47 3.64 8.05
C VAL A 22 -19.23 4.14 6.64
N VAL A 23 -18.24 3.57 5.97
CA VAL A 23 -17.90 3.84 4.56
C VAL A 23 -18.26 2.63 3.71
N ASP A 24 -19.22 2.78 2.81
CA ASP A 24 -19.57 1.73 1.85
C ASP A 24 -18.68 1.82 0.61
N ALA A 25 -17.79 0.85 0.45
CA ALA A 25 -16.91 0.69 -0.68
C ALA A 25 -17.14 -0.64 -1.44
N LEU A 26 -18.35 -1.23 -1.28
CA LEU A 26 -18.74 -2.41 -2.03
C LEU A 26 -18.75 -2.14 -3.54
N GLY A 27 -18.27 -3.07 -4.35
CA GLY A 27 -18.18 -2.94 -5.81
C GLY A 27 -17.13 -1.93 -6.29
N LYS A 28 -16.34 -1.35 -5.39
CA LYS A 28 -15.28 -0.41 -5.76
C LYS A 28 -13.95 -1.13 -5.92
N GLN A 29 -13.30 -0.88 -7.06
CA GLN A 29 -11.97 -1.43 -7.33
C GLN A 29 -10.87 -0.55 -6.73
N CYS A 30 -9.70 -1.15 -6.45
CA CYS A 30 -8.49 -0.41 -6.08
C CYS A 30 -8.22 0.71 -7.11
N PRO A 31 -7.92 1.97 -6.66
CA PRO A 31 -7.58 2.37 -5.28
C PRO A 31 -8.75 2.96 -4.46
N ILE A 32 -9.98 2.93 -4.98
CA ILE A 32 -11.11 3.70 -4.44
C ILE A 32 -11.37 3.42 -2.94
N PRO A 33 -11.41 2.16 -2.44
CA PRO A 33 -11.64 1.89 -1.02
C PRO A 33 -10.61 2.55 -0.10
N VAL A 34 -9.33 2.55 -0.52
CA VAL A 34 -8.23 3.15 0.25
C VAL A 34 -8.35 4.68 0.29
N VAL A 35 -8.73 5.30 -0.85
CA VAL A 35 -8.94 6.76 -0.94
C VAL A 35 -10.13 7.19 -0.08
N MET A 36 -11.24 6.42 -0.10
CA MET A 36 -12.42 6.70 0.73
C MET A 36 -12.07 6.58 2.22
N ALA A 37 -11.31 5.54 2.61
CA ALA A 37 -10.85 5.36 3.97
C ALA A 37 -9.96 6.53 4.44
N LYS A 38 -8.99 6.97 3.62
CA LYS A 38 -8.13 8.11 3.95
C LYS A 38 -8.91 9.40 4.13
N LYS A 39 -9.92 9.68 3.28
CA LYS A 39 -10.78 10.84 3.41
C LYS A 39 -11.58 10.80 4.72
N ALA A 40 -12.21 9.66 5.00
CA ALA A 40 -12.95 9.49 6.24
C ALA A 40 -12.06 9.65 7.48
N LEU A 41 -10.85 9.07 7.48
CA LEU A 41 -9.88 9.24 8.57
C LEU A 41 -9.47 10.70 8.78
N ALA A 42 -9.34 11.49 7.70
CA ALA A 42 -8.99 12.91 7.79
C ALA A 42 -10.14 13.79 8.32
N GLU A 43 -11.40 13.36 8.14
CA GLU A 43 -12.60 14.06 8.61
C GLU A 43 -12.93 13.74 10.08
N LEU A 44 -12.41 12.65 10.63
CA LEU A 44 -12.61 12.27 12.03
C LEU A 44 -11.83 13.21 12.97
N GLN A 45 -12.57 13.99 13.75
CA GLN A 45 -11.99 14.98 14.68
C GLN A 45 -11.95 14.49 16.14
N THR A 46 -12.63 13.42 16.46
CA THR A 46 -12.76 12.84 17.80
C THR A 46 -12.36 11.37 17.80
N PRO A 47 -12.04 10.79 18.97
CA PRO A 47 -11.85 9.34 19.07
C PRO A 47 -13.12 8.65 18.56
N ASP A 48 -12.99 7.85 17.49
CA ASP A 48 -14.13 7.22 16.83
C ASP A 48 -13.72 5.92 16.14
N THR A 49 -14.70 5.18 15.66
CA THR A 49 -14.48 3.93 14.94
C THR A 49 -14.86 4.11 13.47
N LEU A 50 -13.94 3.83 12.58
CA LEU A 50 -14.18 3.81 11.14
C LEU A 50 -14.41 2.38 10.66
N GLU A 51 -15.60 2.10 10.16
CA GLU A 51 -15.93 0.84 9.51
C GLU A 51 -15.99 0.99 8.00
N ILE A 52 -15.30 0.11 7.26
CA ILE A 52 -15.27 0.14 5.79
C ILE A 52 -15.75 -1.20 5.26
N LEU A 53 -16.80 -1.17 4.45
CA LEU A 53 -17.35 -2.35 3.81
C LEU A 53 -16.73 -2.56 2.44
N VAL A 54 -16.18 -3.75 2.18
CA VAL A 54 -15.55 -4.12 0.91
C VAL A 54 -15.97 -5.53 0.47
N ASP A 55 -15.80 -5.85 -0.81
CA ASP A 55 -16.26 -7.10 -1.43
C ASP A 55 -15.13 -8.06 -1.84
N ASN A 56 -13.88 -7.72 -1.57
CA ASN A 56 -12.73 -8.54 -1.96
C ASN A 56 -11.60 -8.48 -0.93
N GLU A 57 -10.83 -9.58 -0.86
CA GLU A 57 -9.72 -9.73 0.09
C GLU A 57 -8.55 -8.79 -0.18
N ALA A 58 -8.33 -8.40 -1.46
CA ALA A 58 -7.28 -7.47 -1.81
C ALA A 58 -7.56 -6.08 -1.20
N ALA A 59 -8.83 -5.64 -1.17
CA ALA A 59 -9.22 -4.41 -0.49
C ALA A 59 -9.00 -4.51 1.03
N VAL A 60 -9.33 -5.64 1.65
CA VAL A 60 -9.07 -5.89 3.08
C VAL A 60 -7.58 -5.75 3.40
N GLN A 61 -6.70 -6.39 2.61
CA GLN A 61 -5.25 -6.30 2.80
C GLN A 61 -4.73 -4.87 2.64
N ASN A 62 -5.24 -4.13 1.65
CA ASN A 62 -4.83 -2.75 1.41
C ASN A 62 -5.28 -1.81 2.53
N LEU A 63 -6.48 -2.01 3.07
CA LEU A 63 -6.98 -1.24 4.22
C LEU A 63 -6.22 -1.60 5.50
N SER A 64 -5.88 -2.86 5.72
CA SER A 64 -5.04 -3.28 6.85
C SER A 64 -3.64 -2.66 6.78
N LYS A 65 -3.04 -2.57 5.59
CA LYS A 65 -1.76 -1.85 5.39
C LYS A 65 -1.90 -0.35 5.65
N LEU A 66 -3.00 0.26 5.22
CA LEU A 66 -3.28 1.66 5.54
C LEU A 66 -3.37 1.87 7.05
N ALA A 67 -4.13 1.04 7.77
CA ALA A 67 -4.24 1.12 9.22
C ALA A 67 -2.87 0.96 9.91
N ALA A 68 -2.05 0.00 9.47
CA ALA A 68 -0.71 -0.20 9.98
C ALA A 68 0.20 1.03 9.75
N SER A 69 0.12 1.68 8.58
CA SER A 69 0.86 2.92 8.29
C SER A 69 0.43 4.09 9.16
N CYS A 70 -0.82 4.10 9.58
CA CYS A 70 -1.38 5.09 10.51
C CYS A 70 -1.25 4.68 12.00
N GLN A 71 -0.63 3.52 12.28
CA GLN A 71 -0.52 2.93 13.63
C GLN A 71 -1.88 2.75 14.34
N LEU A 72 -2.92 2.46 13.57
CA LEU A 72 -4.26 2.24 14.07
C LEU A 72 -4.53 0.75 14.29
N PRO A 73 -5.17 0.37 15.41
CA PRO A 73 -5.72 -0.96 15.57
C PRO A 73 -6.73 -1.25 14.46
N VAL A 74 -6.60 -2.41 13.82
CA VAL A 74 -7.49 -2.82 12.74
C VAL A 74 -8.02 -4.22 13.00
N ARG A 75 -9.32 -4.41 12.75
CA ARG A 75 -9.99 -5.69 12.78
C ARG A 75 -10.71 -5.89 11.45
N ALA A 76 -10.53 -7.06 10.83
CA ALA A 76 -11.22 -7.42 9.60
C ALA A 76 -12.09 -8.65 9.85
N GLU A 77 -13.37 -8.55 9.52
CA GLU A 77 -14.35 -9.62 9.71
C GLU A 77 -15.04 -9.92 8.38
N LYS A 78 -15.27 -11.21 8.12
CA LYS A 78 -16.04 -11.64 6.96
C LYS A 78 -17.51 -11.68 7.34
N THR A 79 -18.31 -10.74 6.81
CA THR A 79 -19.73 -10.60 7.11
C THR A 79 -20.65 -11.30 6.12
N GLY A 80 -20.10 -11.87 5.02
CA GLY A 80 -20.87 -12.60 4.01
C GLY A 80 -19.96 -13.32 3.00
N GLU A 81 -20.56 -13.94 2.00
CA GLU A 81 -19.85 -14.76 1.01
C GLU A 81 -18.81 -13.92 0.21
N LYS A 82 -19.16 -12.67 -0.09
CA LYS A 82 -18.30 -11.65 -0.74
C LYS A 82 -18.47 -10.30 -0.03
N ARG A 83 -18.45 -10.31 1.31
CA ARG A 83 -18.57 -9.09 2.11
C ARG A 83 -17.64 -9.16 3.28
N PHE A 84 -16.84 -8.11 3.45
CA PHE A 84 -15.89 -7.94 4.54
C PHE A 84 -16.12 -6.57 5.17
N SER A 85 -16.05 -6.52 6.49
CA SER A 85 -16.00 -5.28 7.27
C SER A 85 -14.59 -5.12 7.80
N VAL A 86 -13.99 -3.95 7.56
CA VAL A 86 -12.69 -3.56 8.11
C VAL A 86 -12.91 -2.40 9.07
N THR A 87 -12.70 -2.66 10.35
CA THR A 87 -12.90 -1.70 11.43
C THR A 87 -11.55 -1.16 11.89
N MET A 88 -11.40 0.16 11.96
CA MET A 88 -10.22 0.86 12.45
C MET A 88 -10.59 1.69 13.65
N GLU A 89 -9.89 1.52 14.78
CA GLU A 89 -10.11 2.30 16.00
C GLU A 89 -9.22 3.54 15.97
N VAL A 90 -9.86 4.71 15.94
CA VAL A 90 -9.18 6.01 15.88
C VAL A 90 -9.22 6.64 17.28
N SER A 91 -8.13 6.51 18.02
CA SER A 91 -8.03 7.02 19.41
C SER A 91 -7.67 8.50 19.50
N ALA A 92 -7.16 9.10 18.41
CA ALA A 92 -6.81 10.51 18.30
C ALA A 92 -6.96 10.96 16.85
N PRO A 93 -7.12 12.27 16.58
CA PRO A 93 -7.14 12.76 15.21
C PRO A 93 -5.93 12.21 14.45
N VAL A 94 -6.19 11.43 13.41
CA VAL A 94 -5.13 10.91 12.55
C VAL A 94 -4.61 12.10 11.75
N ARG A 95 -3.58 12.77 12.28
CA ARG A 95 -2.74 13.58 11.41
C ARG A 95 -2.11 12.59 10.43
N PRO A 96 -2.16 12.83 9.09
CA PRO A 96 -1.32 12.07 8.20
C PRO A 96 0.06 12.07 8.85
N ALA A 97 0.63 10.90 9.07
CA ALA A 97 1.94 10.81 9.67
C ALA A 97 2.83 11.78 8.90
N GLU A 98 3.20 12.89 9.54
CA GLU A 98 4.40 13.59 9.15
C GLU A 98 5.42 12.46 9.12
N GLU A 99 5.94 12.22 7.93
CA GLU A 99 7.03 11.29 7.74
C GLU A 99 7.95 11.54 8.94
N THR A 100 8.04 10.54 9.84
CA THR A 100 9.15 10.54 10.78
C THR A 100 10.35 10.75 9.89
N VAL A 101 10.93 11.92 9.98
CA VAL A 101 12.17 12.27 9.31
C VAL A 101 13.19 11.32 9.91
N CYS A 102 13.21 10.10 9.39
CA CYS A 102 14.36 9.23 9.50
C CYS A 102 15.51 10.07 9.01
N ALA A 103 16.64 10.01 9.69
CA ALA A 103 17.87 10.66 9.28
C ALA A 103 17.98 10.62 7.75
N PRO A 104 18.29 11.75 7.07
CA PRO A 104 18.20 11.85 5.63
C PRO A 104 18.87 10.63 5.01
N ASP A 105 18.04 9.79 4.36
CA ASP A 105 18.54 8.60 3.70
C ASP A 105 19.50 9.08 2.61
N ALA A 106 20.76 8.69 2.70
CA ALA A 106 21.80 9.06 1.74
C ALA A 106 21.46 8.62 0.29
N ARG A 107 20.38 7.86 0.10
CA ARG A 107 19.89 7.33 -1.18
C ARG A 107 19.11 8.32 -2.04
N GLY A 108 19.02 9.59 -1.74
CA GLY A 108 18.31 10.58 -2.56
C GLY A 108 16.84 10.23 -2.84
N ASP A 109 16.07 11.19 -3.33
CA ASP A 109 14.63 11.03 -3.62
C ASP A 109 14.36 10.43 -5.02
N LEU A 110 15.23 9.49 -5.46
CA LEU A 110 15.08 8.82 -6.76
C LEU A 110 14.06 7.67 -6.68
N VAL A 111 13.05 7.73 -7.51
CA VAL A 111 12.07 6.66 -7.72
C VAL A 111 12.19 6.13 -9.16
N VAL A 112 12.20 4.81 -9.32
CA VAL A 112 12.18 4.15 -10.64
C VAL A 112 10.80 3.52 -10.84
N ALA A 113 10.09 3.94 -11.89
CA ALA A 113 8.73 3.49 -12.20
C ALA A 113 8.73 2.61 -13.46
N VAL A 114 8.58 1.31 -13.29
CA VAL A 114 8.65 0.31 -14.35
C VAL A 114 7.23 -0.15 -14.73
N GLY A 115 6.71 0.43 -15.81
CA GLY A 115 5.35 0.14 -16.30
C GLY A 115 5.27 -0.99 -17.33
N SER A 116 6.42 -1.52 -17.78
CA SER A 116 6.49 -2.57 -18.80
C SER A 116 7.62 -3.54 -18.50
N ASN A 117 7.51 -4.77 -18.98
CA ASN A 117 8.62 -5.72 -19.01
C ASN A 117 9.54 -5.52 -20.23
N CYS A 118 9.24 -4.52 -21.07
CA CYS A 118 10.03 -4.12 -22.23
C CYS A 118 10.35 -2.62 -22.15
N MET A 119 11.56 -2.23 -22.54
CA MET A 119 11.97 -0.84 -22.66
C MET A 119 11.77 -0.35 -24.10
N GLY A 120 11.03 0.77 -24.25
CA GLY A 120 10.69 1.34 -25.55
C GLY A 120 9.58 0.59 -26.30
N ASN A 121 9.22 1.12 -27.48
CA ASN A 121 8.09 0.64 -28.30
C ASN A 121 8.54 -0.13 -29.57
N GLY A 122 9.76 -0.67 -29.56
CA GLY A 122 10.34 -1.42 -30.66
C GLY A 122 9.97 -2.91 -30.64
N LYS A 123 10.84 -3.75 -31.21
CA LYS A 123 10.66 -5.21 -31.16
C LYS A 123 10.73 -5.70 -29.71
N GLU A 124 9.78 -6.56 -29.33
CA GLU A 124 9.64 -7.09 -27.96
C GLU A 124 10.94 -7.75 -27.44
N ALA A 125 11.60 -8.58 -28.27
CA ALA A 125 12.86 -9.23 -27.89
C ALA A 125 13.95 -8.23 -27.52
N LEU A 126 14.08 -7.14 -28.30
CA LEU A 126 15.02 -6.06 -27.98
C LEU A 126 14.59 -5.33 -26.72
N GLY A 127 13.30 -5.01 -26.57
CA GLY A 127 12.76 -4.32 -25.40
C GLY A 127 13.01 -5.09 -24.10
N LYS A 128 12.87 -6.41 -24.10
CA LYS A 128 13.21 -7.27 -22.95
C LYS A 128 14.69 -7.23 -22.60
N THR A 129 15.55 -7.33 -23.63
CA THR A 129 17.01 -7.24 -23.45
C THR A 129 17.42 -5.89 -22.86
N LEU A 130 16.84 -4.79 -23.38
CA LEU A 130 17.11 -3.44 -22.87
C LEU A 130 16.60 -3.25 -21.43
N MET A 131 15.43 -3.77 -21.09
CA MET A 131 14.89 -3.68 -19.73
C MET A 131 15.78 -4.43 -18.74
N LYS A 132 16.22 -5.64 -19.07
CA LYS A 132 17.19 -6.39 -18.26
C LYS A 132 18.48 -5.59 -18.05
N GLY A 133 19.04 -5.05 -19.14
CA GLY A 133 20.26 -4.22 -19.07
C GLY A 133 20.05 -2.94 -18.25
N PHE A 134 18.87 -2.32 -18.33
CA PHE A 134 18.52 -1.15 -17.53
C PHE A 134 18.47 -1.48 -16.04
N LEU A 135 17.78 -2.56 -15.63
CA LEU A 135 17.71 -2.97 -14.22
C LEU A 135 19.08 -3.32 -13.65
N TYR A 136 19.90 -4.04 -14.43
CA TYR A 136 21.29 -4.28 -14.08
C TYR A 136 22.08 -2.97 -13.91
N ALA A 137 21.96 -2.04 -14.87
CA ALA A 137 22.66 -0.75 -14.77
C ALA A 137 22.21 0.06 -13.53
N VAL A 138 20.92 0.02 -13.19
CA VAL A 138 20.40 0.66 -11.95
C VAL A 138 21.01 0.03 -10.71
N SER A 139 21.18 -1.31 -10.66
CA SER A 139 21.79 -2.01 -9.53
C SER A 139 23.27 -1.65 -9.31
N GLN A 140 23.93 -1.11 -10.35
CA GLN A 140 25.35 -0.70 -10.31
C GLN A 140 25.53 0.81 -10.09
N LEU A 141 24.46 1.59 -9.89
CA LEU A 141 24.57 3.02 -9.63
C LEU A 141 25.29 3.28 -8.29
N PRO A 142 26.11 4.33 -8.19
CA PRO A 142 26.74 4.72 -6.92
C PRO A 142 25.72 5.04 -5.82
N THR A 143 24.56 5.57 -6.21
CA THR A 143 23.43 5.83 -5.32
C THR A 143 22.22 5.09 -5.88
N LEU A 144 21.75 4.08 -5.15
CA LEU A 144 20.60 3.29 -5.54
C LEU A 144 19.30 4.11 -5.37
N PRO A 145 18.24 3.80 -6.13
CA PRO A 145 16.94 4.43 -5.93
C PRO A 145 16.40 4.12 -4.53
N LYS A 146 15.63 5.04 -3.98
CA LYS A 146 14.90 4.82 -2.72
C LYS A 146 13.80 3.77 -2.91
N THR A 147 13.05 3.90 -4.01
CA THR A 147 11.89 3.04 -4.30
C THR A 147 11.84 2.66 -5.77
N MET A 148 11.47 1.42 -6.04
CA MET A 148 11.15 0.92 -7.37
C MET A 148 9.70 0.45 -7.42
N LEU A 149 8.94 0.96 -8.39
CA LEU A 149 7.51 0.70 -8.54
C LEU A 149 7.27 -0.10 -9.82
N PHE A 150 6.63 -1.26 -9.69
CA PHE A 150 6.31 -2.15 -10.79
C PHE A 150 4.80 -2.23 -11.01
N TYR A 151 4.35 -1.95 -12.22
CA TYR A 151 2.92 -2.02 -12.58
C TYR A 151 2.74 -2.43 -14.04
N ASN A 152 1.51 -2.71 -14.45
CA ASN A 152 1.20 -3.28 -15.77
C ASN A 152 2.08 -4.53 -16.03
N SER A 153 2.61 -4.73 -17.22
CA SER A 153 3.49 -5.86 -17.54
C SER A 153 4.85 -5.81 -16.81
N GLY A 154 5.24 -4.67 -16.23
CA GLY A 154 6.39 -4.59 -15.33
C GLY A 154 6.28 -5.52 -14.11
N ALA A 155 5.08 -5.92 -13.71
CA ALA A 155 4.86 -6.89 -12.64
C ALA A 155 5.53 -8.25 -12.88
N TYR A 156 5.70 -8.67 -14.14
CA TYR A 156 6.42 -9.90 -14.47
C TYR A 156 7.87 -9.90 -13.97
N LEU A 157 8.51 -8.73 -13.89
CA LEU A 157 9.91 -8.59 -13.54
C LEU A 157 10.19 -8.93 -12.06
N THR A 158 9.19 -8.79 -11.19
CA THR A 158 9.30 -9.10 -9.76
C THR A 158 8.86 -10.51 -9.39
N CYS A 159 8.44 -11.30 -10.38
CA CYS A 159 7.89 -12.64 -10.19
C CYS A 159 8.89 -13.74 -10.56
N ALA A 160 8.65 -14.94 -10.06
CA ALA A 160 9.46 -16.12 -10.35
C ALA A 160 9.59 -16.34 -11.86
N GLY A 161 10.80 -16.66 -12.31
CA GLY A 161 11.14 -16.85 -13.74
C GLY A 161 11.59 -15.58 -14.45
N SER A 162 11.64 -14.44 -13.77
CA SER A 162 12.24 -13.22 -14.34
C SER A 162 13.77 -13.27 -14.32
N ASP A 163 14.37 -12.92 -15.45
CA ASP A 163 15.84 -12.82 -15.60
C ASP A 163 16.47 -11.68 -14.80
N SER A 164 15.66 -10.79 -14.22
CA SER A 164 16.11 -9.63 -13.45
C SER A 164 15.97 -9.81 -11.93
N LEU A 165 15.53 -11.00 -11.46
CA LEU A 165 15.27 -11.23 -10.04
C LEU A 165 16.50 -11.06 -9.16
N GLU A 166 17.66 -11.50 -9.63
CA GLU A 166 18.90 -11.41 -8.83
C GLU A 166 19.30 -9.95 -8.61
N ASP A 167 19.22 -9.11 -9.65
CA ASP A 167 19.50 -7.67 -9.54
C ASP A 167 18.50 -6.98 -8.60
N LEU A 168 17.22 -7.34 -8.70
CA LEU A 168 16.18 -6.78 -7.84
C LEU A 168 16.37 -7.21 -6.38
N LYS A 169 16.63 -8.48 -6.11
CA LYS A 169 16.92 -8.97 -4.74
C LYS A 169 18.18 -8.34 -4.16
N PHE A 170 19.20 -8.14 -4.99
CA PHE A 170 20.40 -7.41 -4.56
C PHE A 170 20.05 -5.99 -4.11
N MET A 171 19.26 -5.25 -4.91
CA MET A 171 18.84 -3.89 -4.57
C MET A 171 17.95 -3.88 -3.31
N GLU A 172 17.02 -4.82 -3.17
CA GLU A 172 16.20 -4.97 -1.97
C GLU A 172 17.06 -5.21 -0.71
N ALA A 173 18.06 -6.09 -0.80
CA ALA A 173 19.01 -6.35 0.29
C ALA A 173 19.84 -5.11 0.67
N GLN A 174 20.06 -4.19 -0.27
CA GLN A 174 20.69 -2.89 -0.02
C GLN A 174 19.68 -1.85 0.50
N GLY A 175 18.42 -2.25 0.73
CA GLY A 175 17.37 -1.41 1.30
C GLY A 175 16.56 -0.60 0.29
N VAL A 176 16.64 -0.91 -1.01
CA VAL A 176 15.73 -0.35 -2.00
C VAL A 176 14.34 -0.92 -1.76
N GLU A 177 13.33 -0.06 -1.67
CA GLU A 177 11.96 -0.49 -1.51
C GLU A 177 11.36 -0.90 -2.84
N ILE A 178 11.09 -2.20 -3.02
CA ILE A 178 10.48 -2.75 -4.23
C ILE A 178 9.01 -2.99 -4.01
N ARG A 179 8.15 -2.37 -4.82
CA ARG A 179 6.69 -2.46 -4.70
C ARG A 179 6.05 -2.82 -6.03
N THR A 180 5.17 -3.82 -6.03
CA THR A 180 4.45 -4.29 -7.22
C THR A 180 2.94 -4.08 -7.07
N CYS A 181 2.29 -3.56 -8.10
CA CYS A 181 0.86 -3.28 -8.10
C CYS A 181 0.03 -4.56 -7.96
N GLY A 182 -0.76 -4.68 -6.90
CA GLY A 182 -1.61 -5.83 -6.62
C GLY A 182 -2.64 -6.09 -7.72
N THR A 183 -3.28 -5.06 -8.26
CA THR A 183 -4.23 -5.20 -9.39
C THR A 183 -3.57 -5.83 -10.62
N CYS A 184 -2.29 -5.51 -10.89
CA CYS A 184 -1.57 -6.10 -12.01
C CYS A 184 -1.21 -7.56 -11.73
N LEU A 185 -0.78 -7.87 -10.51
CA LEU A 185 -0.52 -9.26 -10.10
C LEU A 185 -1.78 -10.12 -10.20
N ASP A 186 -2.94 -9.59 -9.80
CA ASP A 186 -4.21 -10.31 -9.91
C ASP A 186 -4.62 -10.50 -11.38
N PHE A 187 -4.52 -9.46 -12.21
CA PHE A 187 -4.86 -9.52 -13.64
C PHE A 187 -4.03 -10.55 -14.40
N TYR A 188 -2.72 -10.57 -14.16
CA TYR A 188 -1.79 -11.51 -14.81
C TYR A 188 -1.66 -12.84 -14.09
N LYS A 189 -2.40 -13.08 -12.98
CA LYS A 189 -2.35 -14.29 -12.14
C LYS A 189 -0.94 -14.58 -11.61
N LEU A 190 -0.23 -13.54 -11.19
CA LEU A 190 1.16 -13.58 -10.74
C LEU A 190 1.32 -13.51 -9.23
N LYS A 191 0.23 -13.38 -8.46
CA LYS A 191 0.28 -13.13 -7.01
C LYS A 191 1.08 -14.17 -6.24
N GLU A 192 0.87 -15.45 -6.57
CA GLU A 192 1.57 -16.58 -5.94
C GLU A 192 3.04 -16.71 -6.38
N THR A 193 3.42 -16.02 -7.45
CA THR A 193 4.77 -16.08 -8.02
C THR A 193 5.62 -14.86 -7.69
N LEU A 194 5.10 -13.89 -6.91
CA LEU A 194 5.86 -12.74 -6.47
C LEU A 194 7.09 -13.21 -5.67
N ALA A 195 8.28 -12.88 -6.14
CA ALA A 195 9.54 -13.40 -5.62
C ALA A 195 10.45 -12.32 -4.99
N VAL A 196 10.13 -11.04 -5.19
CA VAL A 196 10.88 -9.90 -4.63
C VAL A 196 9.93 -8.72 -4.38
N GLY A 197 10.17 -8.01 -3.29
CA GLY A 197 9.40 -6.83 -2.92
C GLY A 197 8.07 -7.11 -2.25
N SER A 198 7.24 -6.11 -2.18
CA SER A 198 5.93 -6.14 -1.54
C SER A 198 4.81 -5.72 -2.49
N ILE A 199 3.58 -6.15 -2.18
CA ILE A 199 2.39 -5.75 -2.96
C ILE A 199 1.97 -4.34 -2.53
N THR A 200 1.67 -3.51 -3.51
CA THR A 200 1.16 -2.15 -3.30
C THR A 200 -0.11 -1.88 -4.12
N ASN A 201 -0.70 -0.72 -3.96
CA ASN A 201 -1.88 -0.29 -4.70
C ASN A 201 -1.58 0.98 -5.52
N MET A 202 -2.49 1.33 -6.45
CA MET A 202 -2.30 2.47 -7.35
C MET A 202 -2.25 3.82 -6.61
N TYR A 203 -2.95 3.96 -5.49
CA TYR A 203 -2.89 5.17 -4.70
C TYR A 203 -1.48 5.39 -4.11
N ALA A 204 -0.91 4.35 -3.48
CA ALA A 204 0.44 4.41 -2.93
C ALA A 204 1.51 4.63 -4.03
N ILE A 205 1.30 4.05 -5.23
CA ILE A 205 2.15 4.34 -6.39
C ILE A 205 2.08 5.83 -6.75
N ALA A 206 0.88 6.39 -6.89
CA ALA A 206 0.69 7.79 -7.24
C ALA A 206 1.26 8.73 -6.17
N GLU A 207 1.05 8.43 -4.88
CA GLU A 207 1.58 9.18 -3.76
C GLU A 207 3.12 9.17 -3.74
N THR A 208 3.73 7.99 -3.94
CA THR A 208 5.19 7.86 -4.01
C THR A 208 5.78 8.65 -5.20
N LEU A 209 5.13 8.59 -6.36
CA LEU A 209 5.56 9.35 -7.54
C LEU A 209 5.41 10.85 -7.35
N ALA A 210 4.35 11.31 -6.68
CA ALA A 210 4.12 12.73 -6.41
C ALA A 210 5.11 13.32 -5.39
N ALA A 211 5.57 12.50 -4.43
CA ALA A 211 6.54 12.90 -3.41
C ALA A 211 8.00 12.74 -3.87
N ALA A 212 8.26 12.11 -5.02
CA ALA A 212 9.61 11.85 -5.52
C ALA A 212 10.29 13.14 -5.99
N GLY A 213 11.54 13.35 -5.57
CA GLY A 213 12.38 14.43 -6.09
C GLY A 213 12.82 14.19 -7.53
N LYS A 214 12.99 12.91 -7.93
CA LYS A 214 13.32 12.50 -9.30
C LYS A 214 12.65 11.17 -9.63
N VAL A 215 12.03 11.08 -10.81
CA VAL A 215 11.42 9.85 -11.33
C VAL A 215 12.11 9.44 -12.63
N ILE A 216 12.55 8.18 -12.70
CA ILE A 216 13.00 7.54 -13.93
C ILE A 216 11.93 6.54 -14.38
N LYS A 217 11.49 6.65 -15.62
CA LYS A 217 10.55 5.74 -16.25
C LYS A 217 11.15 5.25 -17.57
N PRO A 218 11.63 3.98 -17.63
CA PRO A 218 12.24 3.41 -18.82
C PRO A 218 11.22 3.07 -19.92
#